data_4ccdee6b5c2d86bf26e72d2fb0cc9a99
#
_entry.id   4ccdee6b5c2d86bf26e72d2fb0cc9a99
#
_cell.length_a   1.000
_cell.length_b   1.000
_cell.length_c   1.000
_cell.angle_alpha   90.00
_cell.angle_beta   90.00
_cell.angle_gamma   90.00
#
_symmetry.space_group_name_H-M   'P 1'
#
loop_
_entity.id
_entity.type
_entity.pdbx_description
1 polymer ?
#
loop_
_entity_poly.entity_id
_entity_poly.type
_entity_poly.pdbx_seq_one_letter_code
_entity_poly.pdbx_strand_id
1 'polypeptide(L)'
;MKRFTLIYVWLLFLVLSVAAQEKVVKLKIVQTSDVHGNYYPYNFITRQEWKGSLARIYSFVQKERREYKENLILLDNGDILQGQPTAYYLSLIHI
;
A
#
# COMPACT_ATOMS: atom_id res chain seq x y z
N MET A 1 39.64 -43.19 9.47
CA MET A 1 39.18 -41.96 10.13
C MET A 1 39.17 -40.73 9.23
N LYS A 2 40.16 -40.49 8.43
CA LYS A 2 40.19 -39.31 7.51
C LYS A 2 39.10 -39.27 6.44
N ARG A 3 38.51 -40.39 6.03
CA ARG A 3 37.41 -40.46 5.05
C ARG A 3 36.08 -40.06 5.67
N PHE A 4 35.85 -40.35 6.91
CA PHE A 4 34.61 -39.99 7.62
C PHE A 4 34.57 -38.49 7.97
N THR A 5 35.70 -37.88 8.31
CA THR A 5 35.78 -36.42 8.53
C THR A 5 35.46 -35.61 7.27
N LEU A 6 35.90 -36.06 6.09
CA LEU A 6 35.52 -35.44 4.82
C LEU A 6 34.02 -35.51 4.55
N ILE A 7 33.37 -36.62 4.85
CA ILE A 7 31.91 -36.78 4.66
C ILE A 7 31.16 -35.83 5.59
N TYR A 8 31.59 -35.68 6.87
CA TYR A 8 30.94 -34.73 7.79
C TYR A 8 31.12 -33.27 7.38
N VAL A 9 32.28 -32.90 6.85
CA VAL A 9 32.52 -31.55 6.30
C VAL A 9 31.62 -31.28 5.11
N TRP A 10 31.47 -32.24 4.19
CA TRP A 10 30.58 -32.13 3.04
C TRP A 10 29.11 -32.01 3.43
N LEU A 11 28.66 -32.79 4.41
CA LEU A 11 27.31 -32.72 4.98
C LEU A 11 27.05 -31.37 5.65
N LEU A 12 28.03 -30.84 6.36
CA LEU A 12 27.93 -29.52 7.00
C LEU A 12 27.81 -28.38 5.97
N PHE A 13 28.58 -28.47 4.86
CA PHE A 13 28.48 -27.53 3.75
C PHE A 13 27.10 -27.58 3.07
N LEU A 14 26.52 -28.77 2.92
CA LEU A 14 25.19 -28.96 2.32
C LEU A 14 24.09 -28.36 3.18
N VAL A 15 24.18 -28.49 4.51
CA VAL A 15 23.21 -27.91 5.45
C VAL A 15 23.31 -26.38 5.49
N LEU A 16 24.52 -25.81 5.41
CA LEU A 16 24.73 -24.36 5.37
C LEU A 16 24.19 -23.70 4.09
N SER A 17 24.24 -24.42 2.94
CA SER A 17 23.71 -23.89 1.69
C SER A 17 22.17 -23.87 1.65
N VAL A 18 21.48 -24.72 2.41
CA VAL A 18 20.01 -24.72 2.50
C VAL A 18 19.50 -23.57 3.39
N ALA A 19 20.31 -23.07 4.32
CA ALA A 19 19.92 -21.98 5.22
C ALA A 19 19.92 -20.58 4.57
N ALA A 20 20.47 -20.46 3.37
CA ALA A 20 20.58 -19.18 2.63
C ALA A 20 19.44 -18.99 1.62
N GLN A 21 18.20 -19.34 1.98
CA GLN A 21 17.04 -18.99 1.14
C GLN A 21 16.71 -17.52 1.32
N GLU A 22 16.89 -16.75 0.25
CA GLU A 22 16.50 -15.35 0.18
C GLU A 22 14.97 -15.24 0.23
N LYS A 23 14.44 -14.65 1.30
CA LYS A 23 13.01 -14.42 1.44
C LYS A 23 12.64 -13.13 0.72
N VAL A 24 12.06 -13.24 -0.48
CA VAL A 24 11.55 -12.09 -1.21
C VAL A 24 10.20 -11.68 -0.62
N VAL A 25 10.10 -10.44 -0.16
CA VAL A 25 8.86 -9.82 0.32
C VAL A 25 8.41 -8.77 -0.72
N LYS A 26 7.20 -8.94 -1.25
CA LYS A 26 6.58 -7.93 -2.13
C LYS A 26 5.85 -6.91 -1.28
N LEU A 27 6.24 -5.65 -1.41
CA LEU A 27 5.63 -4.52 -0.73
C LEU A 27 4.91 -3.63 -1.74
N LYS A 28 3.65 -3.30 -1.46
CA LYS A 28 2.85 -2.34 -2.24
C LYS A 28 2.74 -1.04 -1.46
N ILE A 29 3.16 0.06 -2.08
CA ILE A 29 2.99 1.40 -1.51
C ILE A 29 2.01 2.16 -2.39
N VAL A 30 0.95 2.68 -1.79
CA VAL A 30 -0.03 3.56 -2.42
C VAL A 30 0.05 4.91 -1.74
N GLN A 31 0.22 5.96 -2.51
CA GLN A 31 0.29 7.32 -2.00
C GLN A 31 -0.81 8.16 -2.61
N THR A 32 -1.51 8.93 -1.76
CA THR A 32 -2.44 9.99 -2.15
C THR A 32 -1.84 11.36 -1.86
N SER A 33 -2.24 12.35 -2.64
CA SER A 33 -1.86 13.75 -2.44
C SER A 33 -2.89 14.64 -3.11
N ASP A 34 -3.06 15.85 -2.58
CA ASP A 34 -3.85 16.90 -3.21
C ASP A 34 -5.29 16.47 -3.56
N VAL A 35 -5.97 15.83 -2.64
CA VAL A 35 -7.35 15.37 -2.83
C VAL A 35 -8.32 16.54 -3.00
N HIS A 36 -8.03 17.70 -2.40
CA HIS A 36 -8.79 18.95 -2.57
C HIS A 36 -10.31 18.80 -2.37
N GLY A 37 -10.73 18.01 -1.38
CA GLY A 37 -12.14 17.79 -1.09
C GLY A 37 -12.87 16.88 -2.08
N ASN A 38 -12.19 16.25 -3.03
CA ASN A 38 -12.78 15.30 -3.98
C ASN A 38 -13.01 13.93 -3.33
N TYR A 39 -13.98 13.84 -2.42
CA TYR A 39 -14.31 12.62 -1.70
C TYR A 39 -15.20 11.68 -2.52
N TYR A 40 -16.11 12.25 -3.30
CA TYR A 40 -17.07 11.52 -4.14
C TYR A 40 -16.73 11.62 -5.62
N PRO A 41 -17.16 10.65 -6.44
CA PRO A 41 -16.92 10.68 -7.90
C PRO A 41 -17.86 11.69 -8.61
N TYR A 42 -17.99 12.87 -8.05
CA TYR A 42 -18.85 13.95 -8.54
C TYR A 42 -18.25 15.32 -8.18
N ASN A 43 -18.16 16.20 -9.16
CA ASN A 43 -17.71 17.57 -8.99
C ASN A 43 -18.93 18.47 -8.72
N PHE A 44 -19.07 18.96 -7.50
CA PHE A 44 -20.20 19.79 -7.09
C PHE A 44 -20.16 21.21 -7.65
N ILE A 45 -19.01 21.68 -8.12
CA ILE A 45 -18.84 23.00 -8.74
C ILE A 45 -19.34 22.95 -10.19
N THR A 46 -18.86 22.00 -10.98
CA THR A 46 -19.23 21.83 -12.40
C THR A 46 -20.49 21.00 -12.61
N ARG A 47 -21.01 20.36 -11.53
CA ARG A 47 -22.19 19.48 -11.54
C ARG A 47 -22.08 18.31 -12.53
N GLN A 48 -20.92 17.68 -12.56
CA GLN A 48 -20.62 16.57 -13.48
C GLN A 48 -19.95 15.43 -12.74
N GLU A 49 -20.04 14.24 -13.31
CA GLU A 49 -19.25 13.10 -12.81
C GLU A 49 -17.76 13.41 -12.88
N TRP A 50 -17.04 12.94 -11.88
CA TRP A 50 -15.61 13.15 -11.75
C TRP A 50 -14.87 11.82 -11.61
N LYS A 51 -13.80 11.64 -12.41
CA LYS A 51 -13.04 10.38 -12.42
C LYS A 51 -12.16 10.21 -11.19
N GLY A 52 -11.64 11.30 -10.63
CA GLY A 52 -10.82 11.30 -9.44
C GLY A 52 -11.69 11.48 -8.18
N SER A 53 -11.52 10.61 -7.18
CA SER A 53 -12.16 10.79 -5.89
C SER A 53 -11.56 9.85 -4.85
N LEU A 54 -11.65 10.23 -3.57
CA LEU A 54 -11.22 9.39 -2.47
C LEU A 54 -12.02 8.07 -2.39
N ALA A 55 -13.30 8.11 -2.75
CA ALA A 55 -14.13 6.91 -2.83
C ALA A 55 -13.61 5.88 -3.86
N ARG A 56 -13.14 6.35 -5.00
CA ARG A 56 -12.52 5.48 -6.02
C ARG A 56 -11.16 4.94 -5.56
N ILE A 57 -10.37 5.78 -4.91
CA ILE A 57 -9.10 5.36 -4.29
C ILE A 57 -9.36 4.29 -3.24
N TYR A 58 -10.39 4.46 -2.40
CA TYR A 58 -10.79 3.46 -1.42
C TYR A 58 -11.08 2.10 -2.08
N SER A 59 -11.88 2.09 -3.15
CA SER A 59 -12.19 0.86 -3.88
C SER A 59 -10.94 0.18 -4.46
N PHE A 60 -10.03 0.97 -5.01
CA PHE A 60 -8.74 0.49 -5.50
C PHE A 60 -7.90 -0.12 -4.36
N VAL A 61 -7.75 0.60 -3.24
CA VAL A 61 -6.98 0.14 -2.09
C VAL A 61 -7.57 -1.14 -1.51
N GLN A 62 -8.89 -1.27 -1.43
CA GLN A 62 -9.55 -2.50 -0.96
C GLN A 62 -9.24 -3.69 -1.88
N LYS A 63 -9.20 -3.48 -3.20
CA LYS A 63 -8.81 -4.52 -4.16
C LYS A 63 -7.36 -4.95 -3.94
N GLU A 64 -6.44 -3.99 -3.86
CA GLU A 64 -5.02 -4.27 -3.65
C GLU A 64 -4.75 -4.94 -2.28
N ARG A 65 -5.49 -4.58 -1.24
CA ARG A 65 -5.37 -5.23 0.08
C ARG A 65 -5.74 -6.70 0.09
N ARG A 66 -6.60 -7.15 -0.81
CA ARG A 66 -6.93 -8.58 -0.94
C ARG A 66 -5.72 -9.38 -1.42
N GLU A 67 -4.89 -8.77 -2.26
CA GLU A 67 -3.67 -9.39 -2.81
C GLU A 67 -2.48 -9.24 -1.87
N TYR A 68 -2.20 -8.02 -1.42
CA TYR A 68 -0.99 -7.69 -0.65
C TYR A 68 -1.16 -7.80 0.86
N LYS A 69 -2.40 -7.82 1.37
CA LYS A 69 -2.73 -7.94 2.80
C LYS A 69 -1.96 -6.92 3.66
N GLU A 70 -1.14 -7.41 4.57
CA GLU A 70 -0.31 -6.61 5.48
C GLU A 70 0.85 -5.89 4.78
N ASN A 71 1.19 -6.33 3.57
CA ASN A 71 2.27 -5.74 2.78
C ASN A 71 1.82 -4.52 1.95
N LEU A 72 0.60 -4.01 2.15
CA LEU A 72 0.15 -2.76 1.57
C LEU A 72 0.26 -1.62 2.58
N ILE A 73 1.01 -0.58 2.21
CA ILE A 73 1.14 0.67 2.95
C ILE A 73 0.40 1.76 2.20
N LEU A 74 -0.52 2.45 2.88
CA LEU A 74 -1.21 3.61 2.37
C LEU A 74 -0.65 4.87 3.04
N LEU A 75 -0.20 5.82 2.23
CA LEU A 75 0.33 7.10 2.67
C LEU A 75 -0.50 8.24 2.08
N ASP A 76 -0.67 9.30 2.87
CA ASP A 76 -1.27 10.54 2.41
C ASP A 76 -0.31 11.71 2.62
N ASN A 77 -0.11 12.52 1.57
CA ASN A 77 0.79 13.65 1.59
C ASN A 77 0.08 14.99 1.90
N GLY A 78 -1.19 14.95 2.21
CA GLY A 78 -1.97 16.12 2.62
C GLY A 78 -2.61 16.90 1.48
N ASP A 79 -2.94 18.16 1.77
CA ASP A 79 -3.73 19.06 0.93
C ASP A 79 -5.11 18.52 0.60
N ILE A 80 -5.82 18.12 1.65
CA ILE A 80 -7.10 17.40 1.54
C ILE A 80 -8.32 18.33 1.58
N LEU A 81 -8.21 19.50 2.22
CA LEU A 81 -9.36 20.33 2.58
C LEU A 81 -9.73 21.39 1.55
N GLN A 82 -8.76 21.96 0.86
CA GLN A 82 -8.97 23.09 -0.04
C GLN A 82 -9.41 22.60 -1.43
N GLY A 83 -10.59 23.01 -1.89
CA GLY A 83 -11.09 22.69 -3.23
C GLY A 83 -12.59 22.50 -3.25
N GLN A 84 -13.07 21.27 -3.30
CA GLN A 84 -14.52 20.98 -3.34
C GLN A 84 -15.22 21.40 -2.04
N PRO A 85 -16.45 21.93 -2.12
CA PRO A 85 -17.19 22.42 -0.96
C PRO A 85 -17.51 21.35 0.08
N THR A 86 -17.46 20.08 -0.29
CA THR A 86 -17.73 18.94 0.60
C THR A 86 -16.84 18.94 1.84
N ALA A 87 -15.54 19.23 1.68
CA ALA A 87 -14.61 19.31 2.80
C ALA A 87 -15.01 20.40 3.79
N TYR A 88 -15.42 21.55 3.27
CA TYR A 88 -15.86 22.67 4.10
C TYR A 88 -17.12 22.34 4.93
N TYR A 89 -18.13 21.79 4.27
CA TYR A 89 -19.41 21.52 4.94
C TYR A 89 -19.37 20.30 5.88
N LEU A 90 -18.61 19.27 5.56
CA LEU A 90 -18.59 18.04 6.36
C LEU A 90 -17.50 18.01 7.42
N SER A 91 -16.38 18.69 7.22
CA SER A 91 -15.28 18.63 8.17
C SER A 91 -15.15 19.88 9.05
N LEU A 92 -15.37 21.08 8.53
CA LEU A 92 -15.17 22.31 9.28
C LEU A 92 -16.38 22.71 10.14
N ILE A 93 -17.57 22.20 9.86
CA ILE A 93 -18.78 22.48 10.67
C ILE A 93 -18.80 21.66 11.97
N HIS A 94 -18.05 20.58 12.05
CA HIS A 94 -18.04 19.64 13.16
C HIS A 94 -16.77 19.70 14.03
N ILE A 95 -15.92 20.69 13.82
CA ILE A 95 -14.73 20.91 14.65
C ILE A 95 -15.02 21.95 15.73
#